data_da81dc5017482f17514e6590c22bb596
#
_entry.id   da81dc5017482f17514e6590c22bb596
#
_cell.length_a   1.000
_cell.length_b   1.000
_cell.length_c   1.000
_cell.angle_alpha   90.00
_cell.angle_beta   90.00
_cell.angle_gamma   90.00
#
_symmetry.space_group_name_H-M   'P 1'
#
loop_
_entity.id
_entity.type
_entity.pdbx_description
1 polymer ?
#
loop_
_entity_poly.entity_id
_entity_poly.type
_entity_poly.pdbx_seq_one_letter_code
_entity_poly.pdbx_strand_id
1 'polypeptide(L)'
;MLRLISERDLGTQQDVVEALADEGVEVAQATVSRDLAELGVLKVGSRYLALPHDPGSAGIEVLPSFVLGLVPAQNQVVIHTRDGTAGAVSSVLDRVKGLKVLGTIAGQDTVLAVAPDAEAAEEVANLIADVCRAKTRPAGNVE
;
A
#
# COMPACT_ATOMS: atom_id res chain seq x y z
N MET A 1 -17.95 3.65 0.33
CA MET A 1 -16.85 3.13 1.18
C MET A 1 -15.47 3.51 0.66
N LEU A 2 -15.17 3.27 -0.61
CA LEU A 2 -13.85 3.64 -1.18
C LEU A 2 -13.56 5.13 -1.04
N ARG A 3 -14.56 5.98 -1.22
CA ARG A 3 -14.40 7.42 -1.07
C ARG A 3 -13.96 7.78 0.34
N LEU A 4 -14.57 7.18 1.35
CA LEU A 4 -14.23 7.45 2.74
C LEU A 4 -12.80 7.03 3.07
N ILE A 5 -12.38 5.87 2.53
CA ILE A 5 -11.03 5.36 2.76
C ILE A 5 -9.99 6.28 2.12
N SER A 6 -10.31 6.84 0.93
CA SER A 6 -9.41 7.76 0.24
C SER A 6 -9.35 9.13 0.91
N GLU A 7 -10.45 9.59 1.51
CA GLU A 7 -10.55 10.93 2.08
C GLU A 7 -10.17 10.99 3.56
N ARG A 8 -10.28 9.88 4.29
CA ARG A 8 -10.02 9.84 5.73
C ARG A 8 -8.97 8.80 6.06
N ASP A 9 -8.21 9.08 7.11
CA ASP A 9 -7.25 8.12 7.64
C ASP A 9 -7.98 7.12 8.54
N LEU A 10 -8.47 6.05 7.93
CA LEU A 10 -9.19 5.01 8.65
C LEU A 10 -8.24 3.84 8.90
N GLY A 11 -8.05 3.49 10.15
CA GLY A 11 -7.08 2.47 10.54
C GLY A 11 -7.66 1.14 10.96
N THR A 12 -8.96 1.10 11.26
CA THR A 12 -9.62 -0.13 11.70
C THR A 12 -10.94 -0.30 10.99
N GLN A 13 -11.47 -1.53 11.02
CA GLN A 13 -12.80 -1.79 10.47
C GLN A 13 -13.87 -1.01 11.25
N GLN A 14 -13.66 -0.83 12.55
CA GLN A 14 -14.57 -0.03 13.35
C GLN A 14 -14.58 1.42 12.91
N ASP A 15 -13.42 1.97 12.56
CA ASP A 15 -13.33 3.33 12.02
C ASP A 15 -14.16 3.46 10.75
N VAL A 16 -14.14 2.44 9.89
CA VAL A 16 -14.92 2.44 8.65
C VAL A 16 -16.41 2.40 8.98
N VAL A 17 -16.82 1.55 9.93
CA VAL A 17 -18.21 1.46 10.37
C VAL A 17 -18.70 2.81 10.89
N GLU A 18 -17.90 3.47 11.73
CA GLU A 18 -18.24 4.76 12.29
C GLU A 18 -18.32 5.85 11.21
N ALA A 19 -17.40 5.82 10.25
CA ALA A 19 -17.41 6.79 9.16
C ALA A 19 -18.65 6.61 8.28
N LEU A 20 -19.06 5.38 8.03
CA LEU A 20 -20.28 5.09 7.28
C LEU A 20 -21.53 5.54 8.06
N ALA A 21 -21.53 5.33 9.36
CA ALA A 21 -22.63 5.77 10.20
C ALA A 21 -22.79 7.29 10.16
N ASP A 22 -21.67 8.03 10.13
CA ASP A 22 -21.67 9.48 9.98
C ASP A 22 -22.32 9.92 8.65
N GLU A 23 -22.23 9.07 7.63
CA GLU A 23 -22.84 9.33 6.32
C GLU A 23 -24.28 8.79 6.24
N GLY A 24 -24.81 8.27 7.35
CA GLY A 24 -26.15 7.75 7.41
C GLY A 24 -26.28 6.28 6.98
N VAL A 25 -25.17 5.56 6.91
CA VAL A 25 -25.16 4.16 6.50
C VAL A 25 -24.79 3.30 7.70
N GLU A 26 -25.68 2.42 8.11
CA GLU A 26 -25.41 1.50 9.22
C GLU A 26 -25.08 0.11 8.65
N VAL A 27 -23.91 -0.42 9.01
CA VAL A 27 -23.46 -1.74 8.56
C VAL A 27 -22.79 -2.46 9.73
N ALA A 28 -22.81 -3.79 9.67
CA ALA A 28 -22.10 -4.61 10.63
C ALA A 28 -20.61 -4.67 10.28
N GLN A 29 -19.76 -4.82 11.28
CA GLN A 29 -18.32 -4.91 11.06
C GLN A 29 -17.95 -6.08 10.12
N ALA A 30 -18.66 -7.21 10.23
CA ALA A 30 -18.42 -8.35 9.36
C ALA A 30 -18.69 -8.02 7.90
N THR A 31 -19.71 -7.19 7.63
CA THR A 31 -20.04 -6.75 6.28
C THR A 31 -18.94 -5.83 5.75
N VAL A 32 -18.44 -4.92 6.61
CA VAL A 32 -17.33 -4.03 6.23
C VAL A 32 -16.10 -4.84 5.88
N SER A 33 -15.78 -5.85 6.69
CA SER A 33 -14.62 -6.71 6.45
C SER A 33 -14.69 -7.38 5.08
N ARG A 34 -15.86 -7.92 4.74
CA ARG A 34 -16.07 -8.57 3.45
C ARG A 34 -15.98 -7.59 2.30
N ASP A 35 -16.62 -6.43 2.46
CA ASP A 35 -16.64 -5.41 1.42
C ASP A 35 -15.24 -4.86 1.15
N LEU A 36 -14.44 -4.65 2.20
CA LEU A 36 -13.06 -4.19 2.04
C LEU A 36 -12.25 -5.19 1.21
N ALA A 37 -12.40 -6.47 1.49
CA ALA A 37 -11.70 -7.50 0.73
C ALA A 37 -12.13 -7.52 -0.74
N GLU A 38 -13.43 -7.40 -1.00
CA GLU A 38 -13.96 -7.41 -2.36
C GLU A 38 -13.55 -6.16 -3.15
N LEU A 39 -13.40 -5.02 -2.48
CA LEU A 39 -13.02 -3.77 -3.11
C LEU A 39 -11.52 -3.64 -3.33
N GLY A 40 -10.75 -4.61 -2.87
CA GLY A 40 -9.30 -4.54 -3.02
C GLY A 40 -8.64 -3.56 -2.07
N VAL A 41 -9.21 -3.36 -0.90
CA VAL A 41 -8.65 -2.50 0.12
C VAL A 41 -7.74 -3.31 1.02
N LEU A 42 -6.54 -2.82 1.25
CA LEU A 42 -5.54 -3.51 2.06
C LEU A 42 -5.16 -2.64 3.25
N LYS A 43 -5.00 -3.27 4.39
CA LYS A 43 -4.53 -2.56 5.58
C LYS A 43 -3.00 -2.57 5.59
N VAL A 44 -2.42 -1.38 5.59
CA VAL A 44 -0.97 -1.21 5.62
C VAL A 44 -0.64 -0.37 6.83
N GLY A 45 0.09 -0.97 7.77
CA GLY A 45 0.39 -0.31 9.03
C GLY A 45 -0.89 0.01 9.78
N SER A 46 -1.15 1.28 10.00
CA SER A 46 -2.30 1.73 10.79
C SER A 46 -3.44 2.31 9.94
N ARG A 47 -3.41 2.09 8.62
CA ARG A 47 -4.46 2.65 7.76
C ARG A 47 -4.77 1.73 6.59
N TYR A 48 -5.91 1.99 5.95
CA TYR A 48 -6.33 1.26 4.76
C TYR A 48 -5.91 2.00 3.51
N LEU A 49 -5.52 1.23 2.49
CA LEU A 49 -5.23 1.75 1.15
C LEU A 49 -6.16 1.06 0.15
N ALA A 50 -6.74 1.86 -0.72
CA ALA A 50 -7.56 1.33 -1.81
C ALA A 50 -6.67 1.06 -3.01
N LEU A 51 -6.68 -0.17 -3.48
CA LEU A 51 -5.90 -0.57 -4.64
C LEU A 51 -6.77 -0.56 -5.89
N PRO A 52 -6.19 -0.26 -7.07
CA PRO A 52 -6.94 -0.42 -8.31
C PRO A 52 -7.35 -1.88 -8.45
N HIS A 53 -8.63 -2.09 -8.72
CA HIS A 53 -9.13 -3.44 -8.98
C HIS A 53 -9.07 -3.70 -10.46
N ASP A 54 -8.05 -4.40 -10.87
CA ASP A 54 -7.85 -4.77 -12.27
C ASP A 54 -7.63 -6.28 -12.32
N PRO A 55 -8.63 -7.04 -12.74
CA PRO A 55 -8.49 -8.50 -12.78
C PRO A 55 -7.29 -8.90 -13.63
N GLY A 56 -6.42 -9.70 -13.08
CA GLY A 56 -5.21 -10.13 -13.74
C GLY A 56 -3.99 -9.29 -13.44
N SER A 57 -4.14 -8.17 -12.73
CA SER A 57 -3.01 -7.35 -12.29
C SER A 57 -2.58 -7.75 -10.90
N ALA A 58 -1.27 -7.81 -10.67
CA ALA A 58 -0.74 -8.00 -9.32
C ALA A 58 -0.89 -6.70 -8.55
N GLY A 59 -1.29 -6.79 -7.28
CA GLY A 59 -1.41 -5.66 -6.39
C GLY A 59 -0.22 -5.53 -5.44
N ILE A 60 -0.38 -4.65 -4.46
CA ILE A 60 0.69 -4.35 -3.51
C ILE A 60 1.10 -5.57 -2.68
N GLU A 61 0.25 -6.58 -2.61
CA GLU A 61 0.51 -7.82 -1.86
C GLU A 61 1.67 -8.63 -2.45
N VAL A 62 2.10 -8.34 -3.67
CA VAL A 62 3.23 -9.05 -4.26
C VAL A 62 4.57 -8.43 -3.85
N LEU A 63 4.57 -7.21 -3.34
CA LEU A 63 5.82 -6.53 -3.00
C LEU A 63 6.71 -7.32 -2.06
N PRO A 64 6.19 -7.95 -0.99
CA PRO A 64 7.06 -8.72 -0.09
C PRO A 64 7.81 -9.85 -0.77
N SER A 65 7.26 -10.40 -1.86
CA SER A 65 7.94 -11.48 -2.59
C SER A 65 9.08 -10.98 -3.46
N PHE A 66 9.05 -9.72 -3.85
CA PHE A 66 10.01 -9.17 -4.81
C PHE A 66 10.98 -8.17 -4.21
N VAL A 67 10.57 -7.42 -3.18
CA VAL A 67 11.40 -6.37 -2.61
C VAL A 67 12.38 -6.96 -1.60
N LEU A 68 13.67 -6.69 -1.81
CA LEU A 68 14.72 -7.15 -0.91
C LEU A 68 15.08 -6.09 0.12
N GLY A 69 14.96 -4.82 -0.23
CA GLY A 69 15.26 -3.73 0.67
C GLY A 69 14.97 -2.42 -0.01
N LEU A 70 14.98 -1.35 0.77
CA LEU A 70 14.73 -0.02 0.23
C LEU A 70 15.38 1.02 1.13
N VAL A 71 15.70 2.17 0.56
CA VAL A 71 16.28 3.27 1.30
C VAL A 71 15.80 4.59 0.69
N PRO A 72 15.29 5.52 1.51
CA PRO A 72 14.98 6.86 1.00
C PRO A 72 16.26 7.67 0.84
N ALA A 73 16.31 8.49 -0.20
CA ALA A 73 17.45 9.34 -0.50
C ALA A 73 16.91 10.66 -1.01
N GLN A 74 16.78 11.64 -0.11
CA GLN A 74 16.18 12.94 -0.40
C GLN A 74 14.74 12.75 -0.89
N ASN A 75 14.41 13.15 -2.12
CA ASN A 75 13.07 12.99 -2.67
C ASN A 75 12.91 11.70 -3.48
N GLN A 76 13.79 10.74 -3.27
CA GLN A 76 13.77 9.47 -4.01
C GLN A 76 13.76 8.32 -3.03
N VAL A 77 13.25 7.17 -3.49
CA VAL A 77 13.34 5.92 -2.76
C VAL A 77 13.98 4.91 -3.69
N VAL A 78 15.12 4.36 -3.26
CA VAL A 78 15.80 3.30 -4.01
C VAL A 78 15.29 1.98 -3.47
N ILE A 79 14.68 1.17 -4.33
CA ILE A 79 14.08 -0.10 -3.95
C ILE A 79 14.85 -1.21 -4.64
N HIS A 80 15.46 -2.08 -3.85
CA HIS A 80 16.18 -3.23 -4.38
C HIS A 80 15.23 -4.42 -4.46
N THR A 81 15.20 -5.07 -5.62
CA THR A 81 14.29 -6.17 -5.88
C THR A 81 15.06 -7.41 -6.29
N ARG A 82 14.34 -8.53 -6.34
CA ARG A 82 14.91 -9.73 -6.93
C ARG A 82 15.18 -9.49 -8.41
N ASP A 83 16.16 -10.19 -8.93
CA ASP A 83 16.57 -10.05 -10.32
C ASP A 83 15.38 -10.25 -11.25
N GLY A 84 15.21 -9.31 -12.19
CA GLY A 84 14.14 -9.38 -13.19
C GLY A 84 12.77 -8.94 -12.71
N THR A 85 12.61 -8.53 -11.45
CA THR A 85 11.28 -8.18 -10.91
C THR A 85 11.05 -6.69 -10.74
N ALA A 86 12.03 -5.85 -11.03
CA ALA A 86 11.89 -4.41 -10.83
C ALA A 86 10.72 -3.83 -11.63
N GLY A 87 10.51 -4.28 -12.87
CA GLY A 87 9.39 -3.82 -13.68
C GLY A 87 8.04 -4.11 -13.06
N ALA A 88 7.88 -5.29 -12.46
CA ALA A 88 6.64 -5.65 -11.78
C ALA A 88 6.41 -4.76 -10.55
N VAL A 89 7.44 -4.52 -9.77
CA VAL A 89 7.35 -3.65 -8.59
C VAL A 89 7.00 -2.22 -9.02
N SER A 90 7.67 -1.71 -10.03
CA SER A 90 7.40 -0.38 -10.57
C SER A 90 5.94 -0.23 -11.01
N SER A 91 5.43 -1.22 -11.74
CA SER A 91 4.03 -1.21 -12.19
C SER A 91 3.05 -1.19 -11.04
N VAL A 92 3.32 -1.94 -9.98
CA VAL A 92 2.47 -1.96 -8.80
C VAL A 92 2.45 -0.58 -8.15
N LEU A 93 3.64 0.01 -7.94
CA LEU A 93 3.74 1.31 -7.29
C LEU A 93 3.05 2.41 -8.08
N ASP A 94 3.13 2.37 -9.40
CA ASP A 94 2.50 3.38 -10.25
C ASP A 94 0.98 3.34 -10.17
N ARG A 95 0.40 2.22 -9.77
CA ARG A 95 -1.05 2.05 -9.71
C ARG A 95 -1.65 2.28 -8.33
N VAL A 96 -0.84 2.37 -7.28
CA VAL A 96 -1.37 2.56 -5.92
C VAL A 96 -1.80 4.01 -5.73
N LYS A 97 -3.08 4.20 -5.44
CA LYS A 97 -3.61 5.54 -5.16
C LYS A 97 -3.23 5.96 -3.75
N GLY A 98 -2.94 7.24 -3.59
CA GLY A 98 -2.57 7.78 -2.29
C GLY A 98 -1.09 7.67 -1.97
N LEU A 99 -0.33 7.00 -2.81
CA LEU A 99 1.11 6.94 -2.68
C LEU A 99 1.68 8.20 -3.32
N LYS A 100 2.47 8.96 -2.56
CA LYS A 100 3.00 10.24 -3.04
C LYS A 100 4.22 10.04 -3.93
N VAL A 101 4.01 9.38 -5.06
CA VAL A 101 5.05 9.08 -6.04
C VAL A 101 4.70 9.78 -7.34
N LEU A 102 5.63 10.56 -7.86
CA LEU A 102 5.46 11.24 -9.15
C LEU A 102 5.63 10.28 -10.32
N GLY A 103 6.48 9.27 -10.14
CA GLY A 103 6.73 8.25 -11.14
C GLY A 103 7.83 7.32 -10.68
N THR A 104 8.02 6.24 -11.42
CA THR A 104 9.05 5.25 -11.11
C THR A 104 9.85 4.90 -12.37
N ILE A 105 11.09 4.49 -12.16
CA ILE A 105 11.96 3.97 -13.20
C ILE A 105 12.48 2.63 -12.72
N ALA A 106 12.37 1.60 -13.55
CA ALA A 106 12.80 0.27 -13.19
C ALA A 106 14.01 -0.16 -13.99
N GLY A 107 15.03 -0.64 -13.31
CA GLY A 107 16.13 -1.37 -13.93
C GLY A 107 15.82 -2.86 -13.90
N GLN A 108 16.82 -3.68 -13.69
CA GLN A 108 16.63 -5.13 -13.60
C GLN A 108 16.29 -5.55 -12.17
N ASP A 109 17.00 -5.01 -11.19
CA ASP A 109 16.87 -5.36 -9.78
C ASP A 109 16.71 -4.14 -8.89
N THR A 110 16.42 -2.99 -9.46
CA THR A 110 16.31 -1.73 -8.72
C THR A 110 15.21 -0.87 -9.31
N VAL A 111 14.38 -0.31 -8.44
CA VAL A 111 13.38 0.68 -8.83
C VAL A 111 13.73 1.99 -8.15
N LEU A 112 13.66 3.06 -8.93
CA LEU A 112 13.81 4.41 -8.39
C LEU A 112 12.44 5.07 -8.40
N ALA A 113 11.91 5.33 -7.23
CA ALA A 113 10.64 6.03 -7.07
C ALA A 113 10.92 7.48 -6.72
N VAL A 114 10.29 8.41 -7.42
CA VAL A 114 10.52 9.83 -7.23
C VAL A 114 9.30 10.45 -6.57
N ALA A 115 9.51 11.13 -5.45
CA ALA A 115 8.47 11.82 -4.70
C ALA A 115 8.61 13.34 -4.84
N PRO A 116 7.57 14.10 -4.47
CA PRO A 116 7.65 15.57 -4.57
C PRO A 116 8.70 16.19 -3.66
N ASP A 117 8.96 15.61 -2.49
CA ASP A 117 9.92 16.13 -1.53
C ASP A 117 10.45 15.00 -0.65
N ALA A 118 11.38 15.35 0.24
CA ALA A 118 12.02 14.35 1.11
C ALA A 118 11.02 13.73 2.10
N GLU A 119 10.09 14.52 2.61
CA GLU A 119 9.08 14.02 3.54
C GLU A 119 8.19 12.98 2.87
N ALA A 120 7.76 13.26 1.65
CA ALA A 120 6.95 12.32 0.89
C ALA A 120 7.73 11.04 0.58
N ALA A 121 9.02 11.16 0.28
CA ALA A 121 9.87 10.00 0.03
C ALA A 121 9.96 9.11 1.27
N GLU A 122 10.10 9.70 2.45
CA GLU A 122 10.13 8.93 3.68
C GLU A 122 8.80 8.24 3.95
N GLU A 123 7.68 8.92 3.68
CA GLU A 123 6.36 8.31 3.82
C GLU A 123 6.20 7.10 2.89
N VAL A 124 6.64 7.23 1.65
CA VAL A 124 6.59 6.15 0.68
C VAL A 124 7.45 4.98 1.15
N ALA A 125 8.67 5.26 1.58
CA ALA A 125 9.58 4.22 2.06
C ALA A 125 8.97 3.48 3.25
N ASN A 126 8.39 4.20 4.19
CA ASN A 126 7.76 3.59 5.37
C ASN A 126 6.56 2.74 5.00
N LEU A 127 5.74 3.20 4.06
CA LEU A 127 4.59 2.43 3.58
C LEU A 127 5.01 1.11 2.95
N ILE A 128 6.00 1.17 2.07
CA ILE A 128 6.48 -0.04 1.40
C ILE A 128 7.10 -1.00 2.42
N ALA A 129 7.88 -0.45 3.35
CA ALA A 129 8.48 -1.26 4.42
C ALA A 129 7.41 -1.93 5.27
N ASP A 130 6.32 -1.21 5.60
CA ASP A 130 5.23 -1.77 6.39
C ASP A 130 4.51 -2.90 5.65
N VAL A 131 4.28 -2.73 4.36
CA VAL A 131 3.67 -3.79 3.53
C VAL A 131 4.55 -5.03 3.56
N CYS A 132 5.85 -4.87 3.38
CA CYS A 132 6.77 -5.99 3.34
C CYS A 132 6.85 -6.71 4.70
N ARG A 133 6.86 -5.95 5.79
CA ARG A 133 6.90 -6.55 7.14
C ARG A 133 5.60 -7.28 7.48
N ALA A 134 4.46 -6.67 7.13
CA ALA A 134 3.16 -7.26 7.44
C ALA A 134 2.97 -8.61 6.75
N LYS A 135 3.49 -8.74 5.51
CA LYS A 135 3.33 -9.97 4.75
C LYS A 135 4.32 -11.05 5.17
N THR A 136 5.55 -10.66 5.49
CA THR A 136 6.60 -11.62 5.79
C THR A 136 6.66 -12.03 7.25
N ARG A 137 5.92 -11.34 8.12
CA ARG A 137 5.91 -11.64 9.54
C ARG A 137 4.72 -12.54 9.85
N PRO A 138 4.93 -13.82 10.21
CA PRO A 138 3.85 -14.71 10.62
C PRO A 138 3.18 -14.18 11.87
N ALA A 139 1.92 -14.56 12.07
CA ALA A 139 1.19 -14.19 13.27
C ALA A 139 1.95 -14.70 14.51
N GLY A 140 2.14 -13.82 15.48
CA GLY A 140 2.84 -14.17 16.71
C GLY A 140 4.34 -14.12 16.62
N ASN A 141 4.90 -13.84 15.47
CA ASN A 141 6.33 -13.70 15.31
C ASN A 141 6.73 -12.27 15.63
N VAL A 142 7.55 -12.09 16.63
CA VAL A 142 8.06 -10.79 17.03
C VAL A 142 9.54 -10.76 16.75
N GLU A 143 9.95 -9.86 15.95
CA GLU A 143 11.33 -9.79 15.58
C GLU A 143 12.04 -8.70 16.17
#